data_5ea773a3140dea4bd335b1af582de918
#
_entry.id   5ea773a3140dea4bd335b1af582de918
#
_cell.length_a   1.000
_cell.length_b   1.000
_cell.length_c   1.000
_cell.angle_alpha   90.00
_cell.angle_beta   90.00
_cell.angle_gamma   90.00
#
_symmetry.space_group_name_H-M   'P 1'
#
loop_
_entity.id
_entity.type
_entity.pdbx_description
1 polymer ?
#
loop_
_entity_poly.entity_id
_entity_poly.type
_entity_poly.pdbx_seq_one_letter_code
_entity_poly.pdbx_strand_id
1 'polypeptide(L)'
;MKKILLSFMAIFISLSVYSQETTSDVKGFVSDSSGNSVGGASVSVVYVPTNAEAKASSNSDGYFVVSNLKSGGPYSIVVASAQGTKRYNDVFLSVGAALSLNVVLEATDEVVATASLITRNVAPGPSTVFNLADIEAAPAWDRDIKDVITQDPRIFVDESQSYRGFNCNGSNPRYNALSVDGIGLNDGFGLNSNGYPTSRMPFSYDAIEQVSVEFAPYDVMYGGFAACVVNAVTRSGSDTTSGKFFYEFVDDSLQADSLEGDSLTINPYEETKYGFTLGGKVPEVENLYYFVAFEQYDDFDPYERGYVGSGQANESSWLSEADFNRIRQIAKDVYGFDPGGLSKGSPSEDVKLLAKFDYFISDQHRAEVVLNYNDGFEITPADSWTPVFESHFYERGHELQNFQ
;
A
#
# COMPACT_ATOMS: atom_id res chain seq x y z
N MET A 1 23.00 -32.39 -13.20
CA MET A 1 22.90 -30.97 -13.46
C MET A 1 21.83 -30.61 -14.51
N LYS A 2 21.83 -31.12 -15.77
CA LYS A 2 20.77 -30.80 -16.77
C LYS A 2 19.33 -31.14 -16.31
N LYS A 3 19.12 -32.24 -15.59
CA LYS A 3 17.78 -32.64 -15.11
C LYS A 3 17.29 -31.76 -13.94
N ILE A 4 18.21 -31.25 -13.10
CA ILE A 4 17.88 -30.31 -12.01
C ILE A 4 17.54 -28.93 -12.61
N LEU A 5 18.25 -28.50 -13.64
CA LEU A 5 17.97 -27.24 -14.35
C LEU A 5 16.61 -27.30 -15.08
N LEU A 6 16.27 -28.45 -15.68
CA LEU A 6 14.96 -28.67 -16.32
C LEU A 6 13.81 -28.73 -15.29
N SER A 7 14.03 -29.29 -14.10
CA SER A 7 13.05 -29.30 -13.02
C SER A 7 12.85 -27.89 -12.44
N PHE A 8 13.89 -27.10 -12.27
CA PHE A 8 13.78 -25.68 -11.89
C PHE A 8 13.03 -24.88 -12.96
N MET A 9 13.32 -25.07 -14.23
CA MET A 9 12.63 -24.40 -15.33
C MET A 9 11.16 -24.82 -15.46
N ALA A 10 10.82 -26.08 -15.14
CA ALA A 10 9.43 -26.56 -15.14
C ALA A 10 8.60 -26.01 -13.96
N ILE A 11 9.22 -25.74 -12.82
CA ILE A 11 8.58 -25.09 -11.66
C ILE A 11 8.26 -23.63 -11.97
N PHE A 12 9.10 -22.92 -12.72
CA PHE A 12 8.84 -21.55 -13.16
C PHE A 12 7.69 -21.41 -14.18
N ILE A 13 7.37 -22.47 -14.94
CA ILE A 13 6.30 -22.43 -15.96
C ILE A 13 4.91 -22.73 -15.35
N SER A 14 4.83 -23.27 -14.12
CA SER A 14 3.56 -23.63 -13.48
C SER A 14 2.96 -22.53 -12.57
N LEU A 15 3.64 -21.41 -12.39
CA LEU A 15 3.12 -20.26 -11.66
C LEU A 15 2.38 -19.33 -12.63
N SER A 16 1.16 -19.71 -12.99
CA SER A 16 0.20 -18.76 -13.55
C SER A 16 -0.24 -17.84 -12.42
N VAL A 17 0.57 -16.86 -12.11
CA VAL A 17 0.20 -15.79 -11.17
C VAL A 17 -0.83 -14.93 -11.88
N TYR A 18 -2.01 -14.80 -11.31
CA TYR A 18 -2.94 -13.72 -11.68
C TYR A 18 -2.33 -12.41 -11.19
N SER A 19 -1.42 -11.85 -11.97
CA SER A 19 -0.83 -10.54 -11.69
C SER A 19 -1.80 -9.47 -12.17
N GLN A 20 -2.18 -8.56 -11.30
CA GLN A 20 -2.84 -7.33 -11.71
C GLN A 20 -1.82 -6.41 -12.38
N GLU A 21 -2.29 -5.45 -13.18
CA GLU A 21 -1.41 -4.58 -13.95
C GLU A 21 -0.61 -3.66 -13.03
N THR A 22 0.72 -3.67 -13.19
CA THR A 22 1.67 -2.80 -12.47
C THR A 22 2.29 -1.77 -13.40
N THR A 23 1.90 -1.79 -14.68
CA THR A 23 2.44 -0.97 -15.75
C THR A 23 1.41 0.01 -16.29
N SER A 24 1.87 0.89 -17.13
CA SER A 24 1.07 1.86 -17.88
C SER A 24 1.55 1.91 -19.32
N ASP A 25 0.72 2.45 -20.20
CA ASP A 25 1.05 2.69 -21.60
C ASP A 25 0.97 4.17 -21.92
N VAL A 26 1.75 4.61 -22.89
CA VAL A 26 1.57 5.92 -23.56
C VAL A 26 1.14 5.67 -24.99
N LYS A 27 -0.04 6.16 -25.38
CA LYS A 27 -0.58 6.00 -26.74
C LYS A 27 -1.18 7.29 -27.25
N GLY A 28 -1.29 7.44 -28.55
CA GLY A 28 -1.93 8.62 -29.12
C GLY A 28 -1.68 8.78 -30.61
N PHE A 29 -1.97 9.99 -31.08
CA PHE A 29 -1.82 10.33 -32.49
C PHE A 29 -0.87 11.50 -32.66
N VAL A 30 -0.04 11.45 -33.72
CA VAL A 30 0.84 12.52 -34.16
C VAL A 30 0.25 13.15 -35.44
N SER A 31 0.04 14.44 -35.42
CA SER A 31 -0.42 15.21 -36.57
C SER A 31 0.47 16.45 -36.84
N ASP A 32 0.44 16.98 -38.02
CA ASP A 32 1.00 18.28 -38.34
C ASP A 32 0.03 19.44 -37.95
N SER A 33 0.46 20.68 -38.12
CA SER A 33 -0.35 21.89 -37.85
C SER A 33 -1.58 22.02 -38.74
N SER A 34 -1.65 21.27 -39.82
CA SER A 34 -2.80 21.22 -40.74
C SER A 34 -3.79 20.10 -40.40
N GLY A 35 -3.48 19.29 -39.40
CA GLY A 35 -4.30 18.15 -38.95
C GLY A 35 -4.06 16.86 -39.74
N ASN A 36 -3.04 16.80 -40.63
CA ASN A 36 -2.69 15.55 -41.32
C ASN A 36 -1.90 14.64 -40.41
N SER A 37 -2.13 13.33 -40.52
CA SER A 37 -1.40 12.32 -39.75
C SER A 37 0.10 12.28 -40.12
N VAL A 38 0.95 12.21 -39.12
CA VAL A 38 2.44 12.10 -39.30
C VAL A 38 2.86 10.70 -39.00
N GLY A 39 3.14 9.91 -40.05
CA GLY A 39 3.73 8.57 -39.94
C GLY A 39 5.24 8.61 -39.80
N GLY A 40 5.82 7.65 -39.04
CA GLY A 40 7.25 7.54 -38.82
C GLY A 40 7.84 8.56 -37.85
N ALA A 41 7.00 9.29 -37.09
CA ALA A 41 7.50 10.13 -35.99
C ALA A 41 8.09 9.26 -34.91
N SER A 42 9.28 9.62 -34.43
CA SER A 42 9.96 8.94 -33.32
C SER A 42 9.36 9.39 -31.99
N VAL A 43 8.96 8.45 -31.15
CA VAL A 43 8.47 8.68 -29.80
C VAL A 43 9.47 8.05 -28.81
N SER A 44 10.07 8.88 -27.96
CA SER A 44 10.99 8.49 -26.89
C SER A 44 10.35 8.82 -25.56
N VAL A 45 10.28 7.84 -24.67
CA VAL A 45 9.73 7.95 -23.32
C VAL A 45 10.81 7.58 -22.33
N VAL A 46 11.31 8.55 -21.58
CA VAL A 46 12.42 8.40 -20.64
C VAL A 46 11.91 8.48 -19.20
N TYR A 47 12.14 7.44 -18.42
CA TYR A 47 11.92 7.44 -16.99
C TYR A 47 13.07 8.19 -16.31
N VAL A 48 12.81 9.41 -15.85
CA VAL A 48 13.83 10.33 -15.35
C VAL A 48 14.66 9.76 -14.18
N PRO A 49 14.07 9.04 -13.19
CA PRO A 49 14.83 8.55 -12.05
C PRO A 49 15.96 7.57 -12.37
N THR A 50 15.89 6.89 -13.53
CA THR A 50 16.88 5.86 -13.93
C THR A 50 17.45 6.08 -15.33
N ASN A 51 16.98 7.13 -16.04
CA ASN A 51 17.25 7.37 -17.46
C ASN A 51 16.91 6.20 -18.40
N ALA A 52 16.08 5.24 -17.94
CA ALA A 52 15.60 4.16 -18.78
C ALA A 52 14.69 4.71 -19.88
N GLU A 53 14.99 4.35 -21.14
CA GLU A 53 14.31 4.86 -22.32
C GLU A 53 13.53 3.74 -23.03
N ALA A 54 12.27 4.03 -23.39
CA ALA A 54 11.47 3.19 -24.28
C ALA A 54 11.12 3.97 -25.55
N LYS A 55 11.14 3.29 -26.70
CA LYS A 55 10.94 3.92 -28.02
C LYS A 55 9.83 3.26 -28.81
N ALA A 56 9.11 4.09 -29.57
CA ALA A 56 8.18 3.63 -30.59
C ALA A 56 8.21 4.59 -31.79
N SER A 57 7.54 4.21 -32.87
CA SER A 57 7.31 5.09 -34.03
C SER A 57 5.85 5.10 -34.39
N SER A 58 5.32 6.24 -34.83
CA SER A 58 3.95 6.35 -35.32
C SER A 58 3.79 5.57 -36.64
N ASN A 59 2.62 4.92 -36.80
CA ASN A 59 2.23 4.27 -38.05
C ASN A 59 1.75 5.29 -39.12
N SER A 60 1.32 4.81 -40.30
CA SER A 60 0.82 5.66 -41.40
C SER A 60 -0.36 6.56 -41.00
N ASP A 61 -1.15 6.17 -40.00
CA ASP A 61 -2.30 6.93 -39.51
C ASP A 61 -1.90 7.89 -38.37
N GLY A 62 -0.60 8.01 -38.09
CA GLY A 62 -0.05 8.82 -37.01
C GLY A 62 -0.17 8.17 -35.63
N TYR A 63 -0.75 6.97 -35.51
CA TYR A 63 -0.94 6.29 -34.22
C TYR A 63 0.37 5.70 -33.70
N PHE A 64 0.62 5.87 -32.40
CA PHE A 64 1.72 5.23 -31.69
C PHE A 64 1.26 4.63 -30.36
N VAL A 65 2.02 3.66 -29.86
CA VAL A 65 1.89 3.10 -28.52
C VAL A 65 3.27 2.71 -27.99
N VAL A 66 3.55 3.08 -26.74
CA VAL A 66 4.71 2.64 -25.95
C VAL A 66 4.12 1.92 -24.73
N SER A 67 4.31 0.62 -24.67
CA SER A 67 3.69 -0.24 -23.64
C SER A 67 4.69 -0.68 -22.58
N ASN A 68 4.16 -1.25 -21.47
CA ASN A 68 4.93 -1.80 -20.37
C ASN A 68 5.81 -0.78 -19.63
N LEU A 69 5.39 0.46 -19.60
CA LEU A 69 6.07 1.50 -18.84
C LEU A 69 5.75 1.33 -17.35
N LYS A 70 6.74 1.57 -16.50
CA LYS A 70 6.53 1.60 -15.06
C LYS A 70 5.51 2.68 -14.71
N SER A 71 4.54 2.40 -13.83
CA SER A 71 3.66 3.43 -13.26
C SER A 71 4.46 4.38 -12.35
N GLY A 72 3.92 5.56 -12.09
CA GLY A 72 4.64 6.65 -11.39
C GLY A 72 5.35 7.59 -12.36
N GLY A 73 6.46 8.16 -11.95
CA GLY A 73 7.20 9.15 -12.74
C GLY A 73 8.31 9.83 -11.93
N PRO A 74 8.82 10.98 -12.38
CA PRO A 74 8.45 11.67 -13.61
C PRO A 74 9.03 11.05 -14.88
N TYR A 75 8.33 11.24 -15.99
CA TYR A 75 8.79 10.89 -17.33
C TYR A 75 9.04 12.13 -18.18
N SER A 76 10.01 12.03 -19.11
CA SER A 76 10.19 12.96 -20.23
C SER A 76 9.78 12.25 -21.51
N ILE A 77 8.80 12.78 -22.22
CA ILE A 77 8.31 12.24 -23.50
C ILE A 77 8.71 13.19 -24.62
N VAL A 78 9.41 12.68 -25.63
CA VAL A 78 9.82 13.43 -26.80
C VAL A 78 9.21 12.80 -28.04
N VAL A 79 8.50 13.60 -28.82
CA VAL A 79 7.96 13.21 -30.13
C VAL A 79 8.62 14.07 -31.21
N ALA A 80 9.33 13.44 -32.14
CA ALA A 80 10.11 14.12 -33.16
C ALA A 80 9.87 13.57 -34.56
N SER A 81 9.80 14.46 -35.54
CA SER A 81 9.77 14.12 -36.95
C SER A 81 10.37 15.24 -37.79
N ALA A 82 10.34 15.13 -39.12
CA ALA A 82 10.73 16.21 -40.03
C ALA A 82 9.86 17.47 -39.90
N GLN A 83 8.65 17.37 -39.35
CA GLN A 83 7.71 18.44 -39.12
C GLN A 83 7.93 19.21 -37.81
N GLY A 84 8.81 18.76 -36.94
CA GLY A 84 9.14 19.42 -35.68
C GLY A 84 9.38 18.44 -34.53
N THR A 85 9.65 19.00 -33.35
CA THR A 85 9.86 18.25 -32.11
C THR A 85 9.00 18.82 -30.99
N LYS A 86 8.35 17.95 -30.23
CA LYS A 86 7.60 18.33 -29.02
C LYS A 86 8.04 17.50 -27.84
N ARG A 87 8.31 18.16 -26.71
CA ARG A 87 8.74 17.54 -25.46
C ARG A 87 7.71 17.81 -24.37
N TYR A 88 7.45 16.79 -23.57
CA TYR A 88 6.63 16.84 -22.36
C TYR A 88 7.49 16.38 -21.20
N ASN A 89 7.66 17.21 -20.17
CA ASN A 89 8.38 16.90 -18.96
C ASN A 89 7.41 16.71 -17.79
N ASP A 90 7.89 16.09 -16.72
CA ASP A 90 7.16 15.87 -15.47
C ASP A 90 5.81 15.12 -15.69
N VAL A 91 5.83 14.15 -16.60
CA VAL A 91 4.68 13.30 -16.89
C VAL A 91 4.65 12.15 -15.90
N PHE A 92 3.50 11.93 -15.25
CA PHE A 92 3.28 10.79 -14.36
C PHE A 92 2.30 9.81 -15.00
N LEU A 93 2.63 8.53 -14.93
CA LEU A 93 1.82 7.45 -15.51
C LEU A 93 1.04 6.74 -14.42
N SER A 94 -0.26 6.61 -14.61
CA SER A 94 -1.14 5.92 -13.65
C SER A 94 -1.13 4.42 -13.91
N VAL A 95 -1.06 3.64 -12.83
CA VAL A 95 -1.19 2.18 -12.91
C VAL A 95 -2.54 1.78 -13.51
N GLY A 96 -2.54 0.78 -14.38
CA GLY A 96 -3.77 0.25 -15.00
C GLY A 96 -4.46 1.20 -15.99
N ALA A 97 -3.87 2.37 -16.32
CA ALA A 97 -4.46 3.34 -17.23
C ALA A 97 -3.46 3.83 -18.25
N ALA A 98 -3.82 3.77 -19.53
CA ALA A 98 -2.99 4.30 -20.59
C ALA A 98 -3.09 5.84 -20.67
N LEU A 99 -1.93 6.51 -20.76
CA LEU A 99 -1.86 7.93 -21.07
C LEU A 99 -2.20 8.16 -22.54
N SER A 100 -3.25 8.92 -22.81
CA SER A 100 -3.62 9.32 -24.18
C SER A 100 -3.01 10.69 -24.50
N LEU A 101 -2.07 10.71 -25.46
CA LEU A 101 -1.31 11.89 -25.85
C LEU A 101 -1.47 12.19 -27.35
N ASN A 102 -2.28 13.21 -27.67
CA ASN A 102 -2.39 13.70 -29.04
C ASN A 102 -1.40 14.85 -29.27
N VAL A 103 -0.48 14.65 -30.19
CA VAL A 103 0.67 15.53 -30.45
C VAL A 103 0.48 16.24 -31.77
N VAL A 104 0.47 17.58 -31.75
CA VAL A 104 0.53 18.39 -32.95
C VAL A 104 1.96 18.92 -33.08
N LEU A 105 2.65 18.56 -34.18
CA LEU A 105 4.00 19.02 -34.49
C LEU A 105 3.90 20.30 -35.32
N GLU A 106 4.69 21.29 -34.94
CA GLU A 106 4.79 22.57 -35.65
C GLU A 106 6.24 22.76 -36.12
N ALA A 107 6.41 23.35 -37.31
CA ALA A 107 7.71 23.57 -37.93
C ALA A 107 8.54 24.69 -37.28
N THR A 108 8.47 24.83 -35.97
CA THR A 108 9.25 25.76 -35.16
C THR A 108 10.13 25.02 -34.17
N ASP A 109 11.20 25.68 -33.70
CA ASP A 109 12.13 25.15 -32.70
C ASP A 109 11.41 24.50 -31.51
N GLU A 110 12.12 23.57 -30.84
CA GLU A 110 11.66 22.75 -29.72
C GLU A 110 10.66 23.46 -28.78
N VAL A 111 9.40 23.05 -28.81
CA VAL A 111 8.39 23.55 -27.89
C VAL A 111 8.43 22.67 -26.62
N VAL A 112 9.00 23.21 -25.54
CA VAL A 112 8.94 22.59 -24.21
C VAL A 112 7.55 22.92 -23.63
N ALA A 113 6.65 21.96 -23.66
CA ALA A 113 5.41 22.06 -22.91
C ALA A 113 5.68 21.57 -21.47
N THR A 114 5.94 22.52 -20.56
CA THR A 114 5.82 22.26 -19.14
C THR A 114 4.33 22.26 -18.82
N ALA A 115 3.70 21.12 -18.95
CA ALA A 115 2.28 21.03 -18.69
C ALA A 115 2.07 20.05 -17.53
N SER A 116 1.36 20.50 -16.50
CA SER A 116 0.39 19.60 -15.90
C SER A 116 -0.57 19.21 -17.03
N LEU A 117 -0.18 18.22 -17.82
CA LEU A 117 -1.07 17.61 -18.77
C LEU A 117 -2.28 17.18 -17.96
N ILE A 118 -3.46 17.74 -18.27
CA ILE A 118 -4.72 17.11 -17.89
C ILE A 118 -4.72 15.81 -18.67
N THR A 119 -4.01 14.83 -18.13
CA THR A 119 -3.86 13.53 -18.74
C THR A 119 -5.22 12.86 -18.64
N ARG A 120 -5.84 12.66 -19.79
CA ARG A 120 -7.04 11.86 -19.84
C ARG A 120 -6.60 10.40 -19.77
N ASN A 121 -6.40 9.91 -18.55
CA ASN A 121 -6.21 8.49 -18.30
C ASN A 121 -7.48 7.78 -18.77
N VAL A 122 -7.33 6.87 -19.72
CA VAL A 122 -8.44 6.04 -20.18
C VAL A 122 -8.42 4.78 -19.30
N ALA A 123 -8.95 4.93 -18.08
CA ALA A 123 -9.21 3.79 -17.23
C ALA A 123 -10.40 2.97 -17.76
N PRO A 124 -10.42 1.64 -17.56
CA PRO A 124 -11.52 0.77 -18.01
C PRO A 124 -12.84 1.00 -17.25
N GLY A 125 -12.86 1.90 -16.27
CA GLY A 125 -14.02 2.26 -15.46
C GLY A 125 -13.79 3.50 -14.63
N PRO A 126 -14.73 3.88 -13.74
CA PRO A 126 -14.53 4.96 -12.78
C PRO A 126 -13.37 4.62 -11.85
N SER A 127 -12.34 5.44 -11.80
CA SER A 127 -11.17 5.25 -10.98
C SER A 127 -10.70 6.54 -10.32
N THR A 128 -9.94 6.42 -9.25
CA THR A 128 -9.17 7.51 -8.64
C THR A 128 -7.75 7.02 -8.42
N VAL A 129 -6.79 7.87 -8.71
CA VAL A 129 -5.37 7.58 -8.53
C VAL A 129 -4.78 8.62 -7.59
N PHE A 130 -4.09 8.15 -6.56
CA PHE A 130 -3.33 8.94 -5.60
C PHE A 130 -1.85 8.72 -5.89
N ASN A 131 -1.16 9.77 -6.30
CA ASN A 131 0.28 9.74 -6.54
C ASN A 131 1.07 9.98 -5.25
N LEU A 132 2.40 9.91 -5.31
CA LEU A 132 3.27 10.08 -4.16
C LEU A 132 3.03 11.41 -3.42
N ALA A 133 2.78 12.52 -4.16
CA ALA A 133 2.53 13.81 -3.53
C ALA A 133 1.19 13.83 -2.77
N ASP A 134 0.16 13.15 -3.27
CA ASP A 134 -1.12 13.00 -2.59
C ASP A 134 -0.95 12.16 -1.30
N ILE A 135 -0.16 11.08 -1.39
CA ILE A 135 0.13 10.18 -0.27
C ILE A 135 0.92 10.91 0.82
N GLU A 136 1.96 11.66 0.45
CA GLU A 136 2.78 12.42 1.40
C GLU A 136 2.04 13.62 2.02
N ALA A 137 1.03 14.16 1.36
CA ALA A 137 0.20 15.24 1.86
C ALA A 137 -0.95 14.76 2.75
N ALA A 138 -1.29 13.47 2.71
CA ALA A 138 -2.38 12.92 3.50
C ALA A 138 -2.02 12.85 4.99
N PRO A 139 -2.95 13.21 5.90
CA PRO A 139 -2.75 13.03 7.33
C PRO A 139 -2.97 11.56 7.72
N ALA A 140 -1.99 10.70 7.44
CA ALA A 140 -2.06 9.27 7.72
C ALA A 140 -1.58 8.97 9.16
N TRP A 141 -2.50 8.99 10.12
CA TRP A 141 -2.23 8.77 11.55
C TRP A 141 -1.74 7.35 11.84
N ASP A 142 -2.36 6.36 11.19
CA ASP A 142 -2.03 4.95 11.38
C ASP A 142 -1.03 4.43 10.36
N ARG A 143 -0.51 5.32 9.49
CA ARG A 143 0.36 4.95 8.38
C ARG A 143 -0.30 3.87 7.50
N ASP A 144 -1.58 4.11 7.16
CA ASP A 144 -2.42 3.20 6.40
C ASP A 144 -2.92 3.89 5.12
N ILE A 145 -2.97 3.16 4.00
CA ILE A 145 -3.51 3.68 2.73
C ILE A 145 -4.99 4.08 2.84
N LYS A 146 -5.71 3.56 3.82
CA LYS A 146 -7.11 3.94 4.08
C LYS A 146 -7.25 5.44 4.31
N ASP A 147 -6.29 6.06 5.01
CA ASP A 147 -6.29 7.50 5.28
C ASP A 147 -6.11 8.31 3.97
N VAL A 148 -5.43 7.73 2.98
CA VAL A 148 -5.26 8.34 1.66
C VAL A 148 -6.49 8.17 0.79
N ILE A 149 -6.98 6.93 0.65
CA ILE A 149 -8.08 6.62 -0.29
C ILE A 149 -9.41 7.22 0.13
N THR A 150 -9.62 7.53 1.42
CA THR A 150 -10.82 8.23 1.93
C THR A 150 -10.94 9.67 1.47
N GLN A 151 -9.93 10.24 0.82
CA GLN A 151 -10.07 11.52 0.11
C GLN A 151 -11.06 11.41 -1.07
N ASP A 152 -11.31 10.20 -1.57
CA ASP A 152 -12.38 9.95 -2.53
C ASP A 152 -13.72 9.77 -1.79
N PRO A 153 -14.75 10.62 -2.07
CA PRO A 153 -16.03 10.58 -1.36
C PRO A 153 -16.85 9.29 -1.56
N ARG A 154 -16.42 8.40 -2.45
CA ARG A 154 -17.02 7.09 -2.67
C ARG A 154 -16.50 6.02 -1.71
N ILE A 155 -15.45 6.36 -0.94
CA ILE A 155 -14.81 5.48 0.03
C ILE A 155 -15.09 6.00 1.44
N PHE A 156 -15.55 5.10 2.29
CA PHE A 156 -15.81 5.39 3.70
C PHE A 156 -15.11 4.36 4.58
N VAL A 157 -14.39 4.84 5.61
CA VAL A 157 -13.83 4.01 6.68
C VAL A 157 -14.69 4.18 7.90
N ASP A 158 -15.11 3.08 8.52
CA ASP A 158 -15.89 3.09 9.75
C ASP A 158 -14.96 3.19 10.97
N GLU A 159 -14.73 4.41 11.43
CA GLU A 159 -13.87 4.71 12.59
C GLU A 159 -14.49 4.26 13.92
N SER A 160 -15.78 3.91 13.93
CA SER A 160 -16.45 3.38 15.14
C SER A 160 -16.11 1.91 15.41
N GLN A 161 -15.51 1.25 14.46
CA GLN A 161 -15.10 -0.15 14.52
C GLN A 161 -13.59 -0.26 14.70
N SER A 162 -13.16 -1.05 15.66
CA SER A 162 -11.74 -1.28 15.96
C SER A 162 -10.94 -1.83 14.76
N TYR A 163 -11.61 -2.47 13.80
CA TYR A 163 -10.98 -3.03 12.61
C TYR A 163 -10.87 -2.06 11.43
N ARG A 164 -11.44 -0.85 11.48
CA ARG A 164 -11.35 0.20 10.45
C ARG A 164 -11.45 -0.34 9.01
N GLY A 165 -12.46 -1.17 8.72
CA GLY A 165 -12.69 -1.66 7.36
C GLY A 165 -13.11 -0.52 6.41
N PHE A 166 -12.61 -0.51 5.17
CA PHE A 166 -13.03 0.49 4.18
C PHE A 166 -14.13 -0.03 3.26
N ASN A 167 -15.11 0.82 3.01
CA ASN A 167 -16.29 0.52 2.22
C ASN A 167 -16.27 1.33 0.92
N CYS A 168 -16.32 0.66 -0.22
CA CYS A 168 -16.46 1.30 -1.52
C CYS A 168 -17.93 1.34 -1.92
N ASN A 169 -18.46 2.54 -2.24
CA ASN A 169 -19.86 2.73 -2.63
C ASN A 169 -20.88 2.11 -1.65
N GLY A 170 -20.55 2.08 -0.34
CA GLY A 170 -21.40 1.47 0.68
C GLY A 170 -21.41 -0.05 0.73
N SER A 171 -20.52 -0.72 0.00
CA SER A 171 -20.39 -2.19 0.02
C SER A 171 -19.60 -2.67 1.24
N ASN A 172 -19.79 -3.95 1.62
CA ASN A 172 -19.02 -4.54 2.71
C ASN A 172 -17.52 -4.62 2.34
N PRO A 173 -16.59 -4.31 3.28
CA PRO A 173 -15.14 -4.37 3.05
C PRO A 173 -14.62 -5.68 2.48
N ARG A 174 -15.25 -6.80 2.80
CA ARG A 174 -14.90 -8.14 2.29
C ARG A 174 -15.07 -8.32 0.79
N TYR A 175 -15.78 -7.39 0.14
CA TYR A 175 -16.01 -7.43 -1.31
C TYR A 175 -14.99 -6.62 -2.10
N ASN A 176 -14.08 -5.96 -1.43
CA ASN A 176 -12.96 -5.27 -2.04
C ASN A 176 -11.85 -6.26 -2.40
N ALA A 177 -11.09 -5.96 -3.44
CA ALA A 177 -9.81 -6.60 -3.67
C ALA A 177 -8.68 -5.62 -3.37
N LEU A 178 -7.62 -6.12 -2.76
CA LEU A 178 -6.36 -5.42 -2.54
C LEU A 178 -5.26 -6.12 -3.30
N SER A 179 -4.42 -5.36 -3.99
CA SER A 179 -3.17 -5.85 -4.56
C SER A 179 -2.02 -4.89 -4.30
N VAL A 180 -0.82 -5.44 -4.23
CA VAL A 180 0.43 -4.69 -4.12
C VAL A 180 1.40 -5.25 -5.15
N ASP A 181 1.92 -4.38 -6.02
CA ASP A 181 2.76 -4.76 -7.16
C ASP A 181 2.17 -5.93 -7.98
N GLY A 182 0.84 -5.96 -8.12
CA GLY A 182 0.11 -6.99 -8.84
C GLY A 182 -0.14 -8.31 -8.09
N ILE A 183 0.34 -8.43 -6.84
CA ILE A 183 0.03 -9.59 -5.99
C ILE A 183 -1.27 -9.31 -5.23
N GLY A 184 -2.26 -10.19 -5.35
CA GLY A 184 -3.49 -10.12 -4.58
C GLY A 184 -3.24 -10.40 -3.10
N LEU A 185 -3.69 -9.48 -2.24
CA LEU A 185 -3.57 -9.54 -0.78
C LEU A 185 -4.95 -9.57 -0.10
N ASN A 186 -5.87 -10.34 -0.64
CA ASN A 186 -7.18 -10.49 -0.04
C ASN A 186 -7.14 -11.48 1.14
N ASP A 187 -7.92 -11.21 2.17
CA ASP A 187 -8.19 -12.18 3.23
C ASP A 187 -9.06 -13.33 2.69
N GLY A 188 -8.41 -14.39 2.21
CA GLY A 188 -9.07 -15.56 1.63
C GLY A 188 -9.91 -16.39 2.63
N PHE A 189 -9.68 -16.22 3.93
CA PHE A 189 -10.39 -16.93 4.99
C PHE A 189 -11.50 -16.08 5.62
N GLY A 190 -11.49 -14.75 5.42
CA GLY A 190 -12.43 -13.81 6.02
C GLY A 190 -12.29 -13.68 7.54
N LEU A 191 -11.07 -13.85 8.06
CA LEU A 191 -10.78 -13.76 9.50
C LEU A 191 -10.63 -12.32 9.96
N ASN A 192 -10.20 -11.42 9.07
CA ASN A 192 -10.04 -10.01 9.35
C ASN A 192 -11.17 -9.19 8.72
N SER A 193 -11.72 -8.27 9.50
CA SER A 193 -12.77 -7.36 9.01
C SER A 193 -12.23 -6.05 8.43
N ASN A 194 -10.92 -5.81 8.56
CA ASN A 194 -10.23 -4.60 8.09
C ASN A 194 -9.99 -4.57 6.57
N GLY A 195 -10.21 -5.68 5.86
CA GLY A 195 -9.96 -5.81 4.42
C GLY A 195 -8.54 -6.26 4.06
N TYR A 196 -7.69 -6.53 5.05
CA TYR A 196 -6.33 -7.05 4.87
C TYR A 196 -6.22 -8.51 5.28
N PRO A 197 -5.23 -9.27 4.78
CA PRO A 197 -4.96 -10.63 5.23
C PRO A 197 -4.27 -10.66 6.61
N THR A 198 -3.86 -9.52 7.12
CA THR A 198 -3.10 -9.28 8.34
C THR A 198 -3.87 -8.35 9.27
N SER A 199 -3.48 -8.27 10.55
CA SER A 199 -4.15 -7.37 11.52
C SER A 199 -4.00 -5.89 11.16
N ARG A 200 -2.88 -5.53 10.52
CA ARG A 200 -2.58 -4.18 10.03
C ARG A 200 -2.27 -4.22 8.52
N MET A 201 -2.02 -3.07 7.91
CA MET A 201 -1.60 -2.99 6.50
C MET A 201 -0.33 -3.83 6.26
N PRO A 202 -0.31 -4.77 5.28
CA PRO A 202 0.75 -5.78 5.15
C PRO A 202 2.03 -5.29 4.46
N PHE A 203 2.24 -4.01 4.33
CA PHE A 203 3.44 -3.39 3.74
C PHE A 203 3.68 -2.01 4.33
N SER A 204 4.93 -1.52 4.26
CA SER A 204 5.28 -0.20 4.81
C SER A 204 4.60 0.92 4.03
N TYR A 205 4.04 1.90 4.75
CA TYR A 205 3.41 3.09 4.17
C TYR A 205 4.39 3.89 3.31
N ASP A 206 5.62 4.09 3.77
CA ASP A 206 6.64 4.82 3.03
C ASP A 206 7.19 4.07 1.80
N ALA A 207 6.79 2.80 1.63
CA ALA A 207 7.11 2.04 0.43
C ALA A 207 6.21 2.37 -0.77
N ILE A 208 5.11 3.08 -0.57
CA ILE A 208 4.10 3.29 -1.60
C ILE A 208 4.51 4.43 -2.53
N GLU A 209 4.44 4.20 -3.83
CA GLU A 209 4.62 5.19 -4.89
C GLU A 209 3.29 5.76 -5.37
N GLN A 210 2.28 4.87 -5.51
CA GLN A 210 0.98 5.22 -6.07
C GLN A 210 -0.08 4.24 -5.58
N VAL A 211 -1.29 4.74 -5.39
CA VAL A 211 -2.47 3.90 -5.12
C VAL A 211 -3.56 4.23 -6.13
N SER A 212 -4.12 3.23 -6.80
CA SER A 212 -5.33 3.38 -7.61
C SER A 212 -6.50 2.67 -6.95
N VAL A 213 -7.69 3.24 -7.09
CA VAL A 213 -8.95 2.62 -6.70
C VAL A 213 -9.85 2.56 -7.91
N GLU A 214 -10.17 1.34 -8.33
CA GLU A 214 -11.05 1.05 -9.46
C GLU A 214 -12.43 0.63 -8.94
N PHE A 215 -13.48 1.38 -9.26
CA PHE A 215 -14.82 1.16 -8.69
C PHE A 215 -15.70 0.18 -9.47
N ALA A 216 -15.41 -0.07 -10.69
CA ALA A 216 -16.11 -1.06 -11.51
C ALA A 216 -15.27 -1.36 -12.78
N PRO A 217 -14.08 -1.90 -12.65
CA PRO A 217 -13.27 -2.22 -13.82
C PRO A 217 -13.94 -3.34 -14.63
N TYR A 218 -14.05 -3.13 -15.94
CA TYR A 218 -14.65 -4.11 -16.85
C TYR A 218 -13.61 -5.01 -17.54
N ASP A 219 -12.32 -4.76 -17.29
CA ASP A 219 -11.26 -5.55 -17.88
C ASP A 219 -11.14 -6.91 -17.20
N VAL A 220 -10.84 -7.96 -17.98
CA VAL A 220 -10.67 -9.34 -17.51
C VAL A 220 -9.46 -9.54 -16.59
N MET A 221 -8.55 -8.58 -16.54
CA MET A 221 -7.39 -8.60 -15.63
C MET A 221 -7.79 -8.37 -14.18
N TYR A 222 -8.93 -7.74 -13.92
CA TYR A 222 -9.43 -7.50 -12.58
C TYR A 222 -10.33 -8.65 -12.14
N GLY A 223 -10.04 -9.24 -10.98
CA GLY A 223 -10.82 -10.33 -10.41
C GLY A 223 -10.83 -10.31 -8.88
N GLY A 224 -11.59 -11.22 -8.28
CA GLY A 224 -11.61 -11.40 -6.82
C GLY A 224 -12.33 -10.29 -6.05
N PHE A 225 -13.14 -9.46 -6.70
CA PHE A 225 -13.87 -8.35 -6.08
C PHE A 225 -15.35 -8.35 -6.48
N ALA A 226 -16.16 -7.66 -5.67
CA ALA A 226 -17.56 -7.34 -5.98
C ALA A 226 -17.89 -5.86 -5.67
N ALA A 227 -16.97 -5.11 -5.08
CA ALA A 227 -17.12 -3.69 -4.77
C ALA A 227 -16.07 -2.86 -5.51
N CYS A 228 -14.84 -2.80 -5.02
CA CYS A 228 -13.75 -2.09 -5.70
C CYS A 228 -12.44 -2.88 -5.65
N VAL A 229 -11.49 -2.46 -6.47
CA VAL A 229 -10.12 -2.94 -6.47
C VAL A 229 -9.20 -1.80 -6.04
N VAL A 230 -8.43 -2.02 -4.99
CA VAL A 230 -7.35 -1.12 -4.56
C VAL A 230 -6.03 -1.74 -5.00
N ASN A 231 -5.28 -1.03 -5.80
CA ASN A 231 -3.98 -1.47 -6.29
C ASN A 231 -2.90 -0.48 -5.86
N ALA A 232 -1.99 -0.93 -5.00
CA ALA A 232 -0.84 -0.16 -4.57
C ALA A 232 0.40 -0.58 -5.36
N VAL A 233 1.19 0.41 -5.77
CA VAL A 233 2.48 0.20 -6.43
C VAL A 233 3.57 0.73 -5.52
N THR A 234 4.60 -0.08 -5.29
CA THR A 234 5.70 0.30 -4.42
C THR A 234 6.80 1.05 -5.17
N ARG A 235 7.53 1.85 -4.41
CA ARG A 235 8.67 2.65 -4.88
C ARG A 235 9.79 1.76 -5.43
N SER A 236 10.60 2.36 -6.27
CA SER A 236 11.82 1.75 -6.80
C SER A 236 13.04 2.62 -6.53
N GLY A 237 14.21 2.05 -6.69
CA GLY A 237 15.45 2.80 -6.67
C GLY A 237 15.59 3.75 -7.85
N SER A 238 16.51 4.70 -7.72
CA SER A 238 16.86 5.68 -8.76
C SER A 238 18.38 5.80 -8.88
N ASP A 239 18.86 6.58 -9.86
CA ASP A 239 20.30 6.85 -10.03
C ASP A 239 20.93 7.52 -8.80
N THR A 240 20.11 8.25 -8.03
CA THR A 240 20.52 8.90 -6.79
C THR A 240 20.09 8.06 -5.59
N THR A 241 21.04 7.66 -4.76
CA THR A 241 20.71 6.99 -3.50
C THR A 241 20.00 7.96 -2.56
N SER A 242 18.83 7.57 -2.10
CA SER A 242 17.99 8.35 -1.17
C SER A 242 17.38 7.44 -0.12
N GLY A 243 17.05 8.01 1.03
CA GLY A 243 16.41 7.28 2.11
C GLY A 243 15.67 8.21 3.05
N LYS A 244 14.76 7.64 3.81
CA LYS A 244 13.97 8.31 4.85
C LYS A 244 14.02 7.46 6.10
N PHE A 245 14.06 8.10 7.26
CA PHE A 245 13.86 7.46 8.56
C PHE A 245 12.74 8.20 9.27
N PHE A 246 11.93 7.48 10.01
CA PHE A 246 10.89 8.05 10.87
C PHE A 246 10.86 7.32 12.22
N TYR A 247 10.40 8.04 13.23
CA TYR A 247 10.10 7.55 14.56
C TYR A 247 8.90 8.32 15.09
N GLU A 248 7.87 7.62 15.47
CA GLU A 248 6.63 8.14 16.03
C GLU A 248 6.37 7.44 17.35
N PHE A 249 5.91 8.16 18.37
CA PHE A 249 5.51 7.56 19.62
C PHE A 249 4.33 8.33 20.22
N VAL A 250 3.48 7.62 20.92
CA VAL A 250 2.40 8.15 21.75
C VAL A 250 2.38 7.36 23.04
N ASP A 251 2.24 8.02 24.16
CA ASP A 251 2.08 7.40 25.47
C ASP A 251 1.14 8.21 26.37
N ASP A 252 0.76 7.65 27.51
CA ASP A 252 -0.13 8.29 28.48
C ASP A 252 0.40 9.63 29.02
N SER A 253 1.71 9.89 28.99
CA SER A 253 2.29 11.16 29.43
C SER A 253 1.95 12.35 28.50
N LEU A 254 1.54 12.07 27.27
CA LEU A 254 1.12 13.07 26.28
C LEU A 254 -0.38 13.38 26.37
N GLN A 255 -1.13 12.65 27.19
CA GLN A 255 -2.56 12.87 27.42
C GLN A 255 -2.79 13.83 28.59
N ALA A 256 -3.85 14.61 28.51
CA ALA A 256 -4.25 15.47 29.62
C ALA A 256 -4.77 14.62 30.81
N ASP A 257 -4.33 14.94 32.02
CA ASP A 257 -4.73 14.30 33.28
C ASP A 257 -6.01 14.87 33.90
N SER A 258 -6.58 15.91 33.30
CA SER A 258 -7.78 16.55 33.76
C SER A 258 -8.62 17.11 32.61
N LEU A 259 -9.95 17.15 32.80
CA LEU A 259 -10.91 17.76 31.90
C LEU A 259 -11.85 18.68 32.71
N GLU A 260 -11.94 19.96 32.35
CA GLU A 260 -12.81 20.96 33.00
C GLU A 260 -12.58 21.09 34.52
N GLY A 261 -11.43 20.65 35.02
CA GLY A 261 -11.04 20.67 36.43
C GLY A 261 -11.27 19.35 37.19
N ASP A 262 -11.87 18.37 36.56
CA ASP A 262 -11.99 17.02 37.09
C ASP A 262 -10.79 16.18 36.68
N SER A 263 -10.21 15.43 37.63
CA SER A 263 -9.09 14.52 37.33
C SER A 263 -9.56 13.29 36.56
N LEU A 264 -8.82 12.93 35.52
CA LEU A 264 -9.02 11.73 34.74
C LEU A 264 -8.15 10.60 35.26
N THR A 265 -8.70 9.40 35.32
CA THR A 265 -7.91 8.18 35.50
C THR A 265 -7.49 7.67 34.13
N ILE A 266 -6.19 7.69 33.85
CA ILE A 266 -5.61 7.21 32.59
C ILE A 266 -4.88 5.92 32.89
N ASN A 267 -5.21 4.86 32.17
CA ASN A 267 -4.42 3.64 32.21
C ASN A 267 -3.17 3.81 31.33
N PRO A 268 -2.02 3.29 31.75
CA PRO A 268 -0.80 3.37 30.94
C PRO A 268 -0.99 2.72 29.57
N TYR A 269 -0.66 3.44 28.52
CA TYR A 269 -0.59 2.95 27.15
C TYR A 269 0.70 3.46 26.49
N GLU A 270 1.16 2.75 25.50
CA GLU A 270 2.35 3.08 24.73
C GLU A 270 2.20 2.58 23.31
N GLU A 271 2.43 3.44 22.34
CA GLU A 271 2.49 3.10 20.93
C GLU A 271 3.79 3.66 20.33
N THR A 272 4.55 2.82 19.66
CA THR A 272 5.78 3.21 18.97
C THR A 272 5.77 2.68 17.54
N LYS A 273 6.07 3.57 16.59
CA LYS A 273 6.25 3.24 15.18
C LYS A 273 7.60 3.77 14.71
N TYR A 274 8.40 2.95 14.07
CA TYR A 274 9.64 3.39 13.48
C TYR A 274 9.98 2.59 12.22
N GLY A 275 10.76 3.21 11.37
CA GLY A 275 11.15 2.55 10.14
C GLY A 275 12.06 3.39 9.28
N PHE A 276 12.47 2.79 8.17
CA PHE A 276 13.27 3.47 7.18
C PHE A 276 12.97 2.99 5.77
N THR A 277 13.29 3.83 4.80
CA THR A 277 13.40 3.44 3.39
C THR A 277 14.78 3.79 2.88
N LEU A 278 15.27 3.00 1.94
CA LEU A 278 16.53 3.22 1.25
C LEU A 278 16.40 2.73 -0.19
N GLY A 279 16.71 3.57 -1.15
CA GLY A 279 16.69 3.21 -2.56
C GLY A 279 17.84 3.82 -3.32
N GLY A 280 18.27 3.16 -4.40
CA GLY A 280 19.37 3.64 -5.22
C GLY A 280 19.80 2.65 -6.30
N LYS A 281 20.89 2.98 -6.98
CA LYS A 281 21.52 2.10 -7.95
C LYS A 281 22.43 1.08 -7.25
N VAL A 282 22.42 -0.17 -7.71
CA VAL A 282 23.37 -1.17 -7.20
C VAL A 282 24.77 -0.82 -7.70
N PRO A 283 25.76 -0.66 -6.79
CA PRO A 283 27.13 -0.37 -7.20
C PRO A 283 27.68 -1.39 -8.18
N GLU A 284 28.46 -0.95 -9.16
CA GLU A 284 29.15 -1.78 -10.16
C GLU A 284 28.24 -2.59 -11.10
N VAL A 285 26.91 -2.49 -10.98
CA VAL A 285 25.96 -3.13 -11.90
C VAL A 285 25.17 -2.05 -12.64
N GLU A 286 25.32 -2.02 -13.96
CA GLU A 286 24.57 -1.08 -14.78
C GLU A 286 23.08 -1.45 -14.81
N ASN A 287 22.21 -0.44 -14.76
CA ASN A 287 20.76 -0.55 -14.91
C ASN A 287 20.06 -1.45 -13.87
N LEU A 288 20.71 -1.75 -12.74
CA LEU A 288 20.12 -2.46 -11.60
C LEU A 288 19.91 -1.50 -10.45
N TYR A 289 18.68 -1.45 -9.97
CA TYR A 289 18.24 -0.57 -8.88
C TYR A 289 17.65 -1.38 -7.77
N TYR A 290 17.73 -0.86 -6.54
CA TYR A 290 17.16 -1.48 -5.36
C TYR A 290 16.32 -0.47 -4.58
N PHE A 291 15.31 -0.98 -3.90
CA PHE A 291 14.54 -0.25 -2.90
C PHE A 291 14.24 -1.18 -1.72
N VAL A 292 14.46 -0.70 -0.50
CA VAL A 292 14.16 -1.43 0.73
C VAL A 292 13.35 -0.52 1.64
N ALA A 293 12.31 -1.08 2.24
CA ALA A 293 11.51 -0.44 3.28
C ALA A 293 11.38 -1.38 4.47
N PHE A 294 11.54 -0.84 5.65
CA PHE A 294 11.33 -1.52 6.92
C PHE A 294 10.43 -0.67 7.80
N GLU A 295 9.49 -1.30 8.50
CA GLU A 295 8.63 -0.64 9.47
C GLU A 295 8.33 -1.61 10.60
N GLN A 296 8.43 -1.11 11.83
CA GLN A 296 7.99 -1.81 13.04
C GLN A 296 6.99 -0.97 13.80
N TYR A 297 6.02 -1.66 14.34
CA TYR A 297 4.97 -1.17 15.21
C TYR A 297 4.95 -2.00 16.48
N ASP A 298 4.98 -1.34 17.61
CA ASP A 298 4.84 -1.91 18.94
C ASP A 298 3.76 -1.10 19.68
N ASP A 299 2.82 -1.78 20.32
CA ASP A 299 1.70 -1.16 20.99
C ASP A 299 1.32 -1.92 22.27
N PHE A 300 0.85 -1.19 23.25
CA PHE A 300 0.21 -1.73 24.44
C PHE A 300 -1.11 -1.00 24.67
N ASP A 301 -2.21 -1.68 24.34
CA ASP A 301 -3.57 -1.18 24.52
C ASP A 301 -4.07 -1.56 25.92
N PRO A 302 -4.37 -0.57 26.82
CA PRO A 302 -4.77 -0.84 28.18
C PRO A 302 -6.18 -1.43 28.27
N TYR A 303 -6.35 -2.44 29.13
CA TYR A 303 -7.66 -2.93 29.46
C TYR A 303 -8.23 -2.14 30.64
N GLU A 304 -9.20 -1.29 30.38
CA GLU A 304 -9.68 -0.26 31.30
C GLU A 304 -10.64 -0.74 32.40
N ARG A 305 -11.08 -2.01 32.38
CA ARG A 305 -12.11 -2.51 33.30
C ARG A 305 -11.52 -3.30 34.44
N GLY A 306 -11.98 -2.97 35.67
CA GLY A 306 -11.52 -3.61 36.88
C GLY A 306 -12.59 -3.80 37.95
N TYR A 307 -12.23 -4.45 39.03
CA TYR A 307 -13.04 -4.52 40.24
C TYR A 307 -12.89 -3.23 41.05
N VAL A 308 -13.78 -2.99 42.06
CA VAL A 308 -13.72 -1.82 42.94
C VAL A 308 -12.38 -1.75 43.67
N GLY A 309 -11.66 -0.66 43.49
CA GLY A 309 -10.34 -0.41 44.06
C GLY A 309 -9.19 -1.00 43.24
N SER A 310 -9.41 -1.46 42.01
CA SER A 310 -8.39 -1.96 41.11
C SER A 310 -7.47 -0.86 40.54
N GLY A 311 -7.94 0.38 40.54
CA GLY A 311 -7.26 1.50 39.91
C GLY A 311 -7.46 1.60 38.40
N GLN A 312 -8.28 0.74 37.80
CA GLN A 312 -8.64 0.83 36.37
C GLN A 312 -9.63 1.98 36.12
N ALA A 313 -9.62 2.57 34.93
CA ALA A 313 -10.47 3.71 34.59
C ALA A 313 -11.96 3.41 34.74
N ASN A 314 -12.39 2.17 34.50
CA ASN A 314 -13.77 1.72 34.56
C ASN A 314 -13.95 0.60 35.60
N GLU A 315 -14.12 0.97 36.86
CA GLU A 315 -14.37 -0.01 37.94
C GLU A 315 -15.81 -0.50 37.97
N SER A 316 -16.01 -1.80 38.03
CA SER A 316 -17.32 -2.45 38.14
C SER A 316 -17.81 -2.44 39.59
N SER A 317 -18.80 -1.62 39.90
CA SER A 317 -19.33 -1.44 41.27
C SER A 317 -19.90 -2.71 41.91
N TRP A 318 -20.21 -3.74 41.14
CA TRP A 318 -20.76 -5.01 41.57
C TRP A 318 -19.70 -6.07 41.92
N LEU A 319 -18.41 -5.84 41.62
CA LEU A 319 -17.34 -6.79 41.81
C LEU A 319 -16.30 -6.25 42.78
N SER A 320 -16.17 -6.90 43.95
CA SER A 320 -15.09 -6.59 44.89
C SER A 320 -13.82 -7.36 44.57
N GLU A 321 -12.66 -6.88 45.04
CA GLU A 321 -11.40 -7.62 44.98
C GLU A 321 -11.51 -9.01 45.62
N ALA A 322 -12.22 -9.10 46.75
CA ALA A 322 -12.45 -10.36 47.47
C ALA A 322 -13.23 -11.38 46.62
N ASP A 323 -14.27 -10.93 45.91
CA ASP A 323 -15.03 -11.79 45.01
C ASP A 323 -14.23 -12.20 43.78
N PHE A 324 -13.46 -11.29 43.20
CA PHE A 324 -12.55 -11.59 42.08
C PHE A 324 -11.53 -12.67 42.48
N ASN A 325 -10.87 -12.51 43.61
CA ASN A 325 -9.91 -13.49 44.13
C ASN A 325 -10.56 -14.81 44.49
N ARG A 326 -11.79 -14.80 45.02
CA ARG A 326 -12.56 -16.01 45.32
C ARG A 326 -12.89 -16.79 44.02
N ILE A 327 -13.33 -16.11 42.97
CA ILE A 327 -13.57 -16.76 41.65
C ILE A 327 -12.28 -17.41 41.15
N ARG A 328 -11.16 -16.71 41.21
CA ARG A 328 -9.85 -17.22 40.83
C ARG A 328 -9.47 -18.49 41.63
N GLN A 329 -9.68 -18.46 42.95
CA GLN A 329 -9.38 -19.59 43.82
C GLN A 329 -10.27 -20.81 43.51
N ILE A 330 -11.57 -20.58 43.25
CA ILE A 330 -12.49 -21.66 42.85
C ILE A 330 -12.04 -22.29 41.54
N ALA A 331 -11.61 -21.47 40.56
CA ALA A 331 -11.10 -21.97 39.28
C ALA A 331 -9.88 -22.91 39.49
N LYS A 332 -8.99 -22.54 40.39
CA LYS A 332 -7.80 -23.36 40.74
C LYS A 332 -8.16 -24.64 41.48
N ASP A 333 -8.93 -24.52 42.56
CA ASP A 333 -9.14 -25.63 43.49
C ASP A 333 -10.14 -26.66 42.99
N VAL A 334 -11.20 -26.19 42.31
CA VAL A 334 -12.30 -27.05 41.83
C VAL A 334 -12.08 -27.53 40.41
N TYR A 335 -11.60 -26.65 39.54
CA TYR A 335 -11.48 -26.95 38.09
C TYR A 335 -10.05 -27.20 37.64
N GLY A 336 -9.04 -27.03 38.52
CA GLY A 336 -7.62 -27.24 38.19
C GLY A 336 -7.07 -26.24 37.18
N PHE A 337 -7.70 -25.08 37.02
CA PHE A 337 -7.39 -24.06 36.04
C PHE A 337 -6.98 -22.75 36.72
N ASP A 338 -5.78 -22.23 36.42
CA ASP A 338 -5.37 -20.88 36.85
C ASP A 338 -5.75 -19.82 35.81
N PRO A 339 -6.73 -18.97 36.09
CA PRO A 339 -7.14 -17.94 35.14
C PRO A 339 -6.21 -16.73 35.08
N GLY A 340 -5.15 -16.67 35.90
CA GLY A 340 -4.28 -15.51 35.99
C GLY A 340 -4.80 -14.40 36.89
N GLY A 341 -4.25 -13.21 36.77
CA GLY A 341 -4.66 -11.99 37.47
C GLY A 341 -5.73 -11.20 36.73
N LEU A 342 -6.00 -9.98 37.22
CA LEU A 342 -6.74 -8.98 36.46
C LEU A 342 -5.87 -8.54 35.28
N SER A 343 -6.38 -8.62 34.07
CA SER A 343 -5.66 -8.14 32.91
C SER A 343 -5.46 -6.63 32.94
N LYS A 344 -4.27 -6.18 32.54
CA LYS A 344 -3.92 -4.77 32.47
C LYS A 344 -3.96 -4.22 31.04
N GLY A 345 -3.88 -5.08 30.06
CA GLY A 345 -3.88 -4.67 28.65
C GLY A 345 -3.38 -5.77 27.72
N SER A 346 -3.26 -5.40 26.46
CA SER A 346 -2.95 -6.26 25.34
C SER A 346 -1.76 -5.71 24.55
N PRO A 347 -0.62 -6.38 24.49
CA PRO A 347 0.43 -6.01 23.55
C PRO A 347 0.05 -6.40 22.13
N SER A 348 0.50 -5.61 21.16
CA SER A 348 0.52 -5.97 19.75
C SER A 348 1.84 -5.56 19.09
N GLU A 349 2.25 -6.31 18.10
CA GLU A 349 3.49 -6.09 17.35
C GLU A 349 3.27 -6.39 15.86
N ASP A 350 3.92 -5.61 15.00
CA ASP A 350 3.86 -5.81 13.56
C ASP A 350 5.18 -5.36 12.92
N VAL A 351 5.81 -6.27 12.18
CA VAL A 351 7.08 -6.05 11.48
C VAL A 351 6.86 -6.20 9.99
N LYS A 352 7.31 -5.21 9.21
CA LYS A 352 7.19 -5.18 7.76
C LYS A 352 8.55 -4.98 7.12
N LEU A 353 8.84 -5.78 6.11
CA LEU A 353 10.03 -5.65 5.29
C LEU A 353 9.65 -5.80 3.81
N LEU A 354 10.01 -4.83 3.01
CA LEU A 354 9.89 -4.90 1.55
C LEU A 354 11.28 -4.71 0.94
N ALA A 355 11.64 -5.56 -0.02
CA ALA A 355 12.82 -5.39 -0.85
C ALA A 355 12.45 -5.58 -2.31
N LYS A 356 12.81 -4.60 -3.13
CA LYS A 356 12.51 -4.56 -4.56
C LYS A 356 13.77 -4.33 -5.36
N PHE A 357 13.90 -5.06 -6.45
CA PHE A 357 15.01 -4.92 -7.41
C PHE A 357 14.44 -4.78 -8.81
N ASP A 358 14.84 -3.71 -9.49
CA ASP A 358 14.49 -3.42 -10.87
C ASP A 358 15.72 -3.53 -11.76
N TYR A 359 15.67 -4.37 -12.77
CA TYR A 359 16.75 -4.53 -13.74
C TYR A 359 16.26 -4.20 -15.15
N PHE A 360 16.73 -3.08 -15.70
CA PHE A 360 16.45 -2.67 -17.08
C PHE A 360 17.44 -3.35 -18.03
N ILE A 361 17.05 -4.51 -18.55
CA ILE A 361 17.91 -5.36 -19.41
C ILE A 361 18.14 -4.71 -20.76
N SER A 362 17.12 -4.06 -21.32
CA SER A 362 17.16 -3.33 -22.59
C SER A 362 15.97 -2.35 -22.67
N ASP A 363 15.89 -1.54 -23.71
CA ASP A 363 14.77 -0.63 -24.01
C ASP A 363 13.40 -1.36 -24.08
N GLN A 364 13.40 -2.68 -24.24
CA GLN A 364 12.19 -3.51 -24.41
C GLN A 364 11.97 -4.52 -23.29
N HIS A 365 12.97 -4.75 -22.43
CA HIS A 365 12.92 -5.80 -21.41
C HIS A 365 13.32 -5.28 -20.03
N ARG A 366 12.44 -5.42 -19.07
CA ARG A 366 12.68 -5.17 -17.64
C ARG A 366 12.39 -6.44 -16.87
N ALA A 367 13.19 -6.71 -15.84
CA ALA A 367 12.92 -7.70 -14.82
C ALA A 367 12.73 -6.99 -13.48
N GLU A 368 11.76 -7.45 -12.71
CA GLU A 368 11.47 -6.92 -11.38
C GLU A 368 11.40 -8.10 -10.42
N VAL A 369 11.95 -7.94 -9.22
CA VAL A 369 11.85 -8.90 -8.13
C VAL A 369 11.37 -8.15 -6.90
N VAL A 370 10.28 -8.60 -6.31
CA VAL A 370 9.71 -8.04 -5.09
C VAL A 370 9.64 -9.11 -4.03
N LEU A 371 10.14 -8.78 -2.84
CA LEU A 371 10.03 -9.56 -1.62
C LEU A 371 9.24 -8.74 -0.62
N ASN A 372 8.13 -9.24 -0.13
CA ASN A 372 7.37 -8.62 0.93
C ASN A 372 7.20 -9.62 2.08
N TYR A 373 7.62 -9.22 3.27
CA TYR A 373 7.50 -9.96 4.51
C TYR A 373 6.74 -9.12 5.53
N ASN A 374 5.75 -9.70 6.17
CA ASN A 374 5.05 -9.13 7.31
C ASN A 374 4.81 -10.21 8.33
N ASP A 375 5.12 -9.93 9.59
CA ASP A 375 4.91 -10.79 10.74
C ASP A 375 4.39 -9.95 11.89
N GLY A 376 3.41 -10.45 12.61
CA GLY A 376 2.86 -9.72 13.73
C GLY A 376 1.84 -10.52 14.52
N PHE A 377 1.53 -9.99 15.69
CA PHE A 377 0.47 -10.52 16.54
C PHE A 377 -0.30 -9.40 17.23
N GLU A 378 -1.48 -9.74 17.68
CA GLU A 378 -2.36 -8.90 18.49
C GLU A 378 -2.99 -9.77 19.58
N ILE A 379 -2.91 -9.35 20.82
CA ILE A 379 -3.62 -10.00 21.91
C ILE A 379 -4.95 -9.29 22.13
N THR A 380 -6.04 -10.03 22.05
CA THR A 380 -7.40 -9.48 22.07
C THR A 380 -8.21 -10.13 23.19
N PRO A 381 -9.01 -9.38 23.97
CA PRO A 381 -9.95 -9.97 24.90
C PRO A 381 -11.13 -10.61 24.16
N ALA A 382 -11.60 -11.74 24.64
CA ALA A 382 -12.79 -12.40 24.08
C ALA A 382 -14.07 -11.61 24.40
N ASP A 383 -14.06 -10.77 25.44
CA ASP A 383 -15.13 -9.84 25.82
C ASP A 383 -14.50 -8.56 26.40
N SER A 384 -15.04 -7.41 26.03
CA SER A 384 -14.56 -6.10 26.48
C SER A 384 -15.49 -5.38 27.47
N TRP A 385 -16.57 -6.04 27.92
CA TRP A 385 -17.62 -5.39 28.73
C TRP A 385 -17.48 -5.59 30.24
N THR A 386 -16.69 -6.55 30.69
CA THR A 386 -16.54 -6.93 32.09
C THR A 386 -15.07 -6.97 32.52
N PRO A 387 -14.76 -6.85 33.85
CA PRO A 387 -13.45 -7.19 34.35
C PRO A 387 -13.13 -8.65 34.01
N VAL A 388 -11.93 -8.90 33.45
CA VAL A 388 -11.55 -10.22 32.96
C VAL A 388 -10.22 -10.68 33.54
N PHE A 389 -10.02 -11.99 33.61
CA PHE A 389 -8.75 -12.62 33.91
C PHE A 389 -7.82 -12.60 32.69
N GLU A 390 -6.50 -12.69 32.92
CA GLU A 390 -5.50 -12.79 31.85
C GLU A 390 -5.80 -13.93 30.88
N SER A 391 -6.35 -15.06 31.35
CA SER A 391 -6.71 -16.20 30.50
C SER A 391 -7.89 -15.94 29.54
N HIS A 392 -8.55 -14.80 29.64
CA HIS A 392 -9.66 -14.43 28.76
C HIS A 392 -9.18 -13.83 27.41
N PHE A 393 -7.90 -13.59 27.30
CA PHE A 393 -7.27 -13.08 26.11
C PHE A 393 -6.83 -14.22 25.19
N TYR A 394 -6.87 -13.97 23.90
CA TYR A 394 -6.30 -14.86 22.88
C TYR A 394 -5.41 -14.08 21.94
N GLU A 395 -4.41 -14.75 21.42
CA GLU A 395 -3.50 -14.20 20.43
C GLU A 395 -4.03 -14.47 19.02
N ARG A 396 -3.97 -13.45 18.17
CA ARG A 396 -4.12 -13.55 16.72
C ARG A 396 -2.79 -13.19 16.10
N GLY A 397 -2.09 -14.18 15.57
CA GLY A 397 -0.85 -13.99 14.84
C GLY A 397 -1.06 -14.11 13.34
N HIS A 398 -0.17 -13.50 12.57
CA HIS A 398 -0.10 -13.65 11.13
C HIS A 398 1.36 -13.64 10.67
N GLU A 399 1.63 -14.36 9.61
CA GLU A 399 2.88 -14.31 8.87
C GLU A 399 2.54 -14.31 7.38
N LEU A 400 3.02 -13.31 6.66
CA LEU A 400 2.81 -13.14 5.23
C LEU A 400 4.16 -13.05 4.52
N GLN A 401 4.36 -13.93 3.54
CA GLN A 401 5.53 -13.92 2.67
C GLN A 401 5.08 -13.92 1.22
N ASN A 402 5.46 -12.88 0.48
CA ASN A 402 5.22 -12.80 -0.95
C ASN A 402 6.53 -12.66 -1.70
N PHE A 403 6.62 -13.35 -2.81
CA PHE A 403 7.72 -13.28 -3.75
C PHE A 403 7.15 -13.19 -5.17
N GLN A 404 7.63 -12.18 -5.92
CA GLN A 404 7.26 -11.94 -7.32
C GLN A 404 8.51 -11.84 -8.18
#